data_6f8646df89d8d4d61a9233bc45ebf3aa
#
_entry.id   6f8646df89d8d4d61a9233bc45ebf3aa
#
_cell.length_a   1.000
_cell.length_b   1.000
_cell.length_c   1.000
_cell.angle_alpha   90.00
_cell.angle_beta   90.00
_cell.angle_gamma   90.00
#
_symmetry.space_group_name_H-M   'P 1'
#
loop_
_entity.id
_entity.type
_entity.pdbx_description
1 polymer ?
#
loop_
_entity_poly.entity_id
_entity_poly.type
_entity_poly.pdbx_seq_one_letter_code
_entity_poly.pdbx_strand_id
1 'polypeptide(L)'
;GDVYKRQVLFSSRAPIGYIAIASNEVTTNQGFKSVIPYSEIGTAFVYFFLKHSLPVIESAASGSTFKEISGSAMKNIPAIIPDRNTLDQFNSFCAPIFAQQKILEEQNHSLAMLRDSLLPKLMSGAIDIASIQL
;
A
#
# COMPACT_ATOMS: atom_id res chain seq x y z
N GLY A 1 16.34 -0.19 12.46
CA GLY A 1 16.04 -0.41 11.05
C GLY A 1 14.63 -0.84 10.67
N ASP A 2 13.79 -1.35 11.58
CA ASP A 2 12.46 -1.90 11.20
C ASP A 2 11.36 -0.82 11.02
N VAL A 3 11.63 0.41 11.38
CA VAL A 3 10.63 1.49 11.34
C VAL A 3 10.18 1.81 9.92
N TYR A 4 11.03 1.61 8.93
CA TYR A 4 10.74 1.98 7.53
C TYR A 4 10.05 0.91 6.70
N LYS A 5 10.00 -0.34 7.16
CA LYS A 5 9.42 -1.47 6.41
C LYS A 5 7.89 -1.60 6.50
N ARG A 6 7.21 -0.76 7.28
CA ARG A 6 5.75 -0.84 7.49
C ARG A 6 5.07 0.52 7.42
N GLN A 7 5.68 1.48 6.75
CA GLN A 7 5.04 2.78 6.54
C GLN A 7 3.87 2.65 5.59
N VAL A 8 2.83 3.42 5.85
CA VAL A 8 1.68 3.55 4.98
C VAL A 8 1.93 4.74 4.05
N LEU A 9 1.97 4.48 2.76
CA LEU A 9 2.14 5.48 1.72
C LEU A 9 0.76 5.99 1.30
N PHE A 10 0.60 7.30 1.28
CA PHE A 10 -0.63 7.96 0.90
C PHE A 10 -0.38 8.99 -0.20
N SER A 11 -1.05 8.90 -1.34
CA SER A 11 -0.95 9.93 -2.38
C SER A 11 -1.69 11.19 -1.95
N SER A 12 -0.97 12.30 -1.85
CA SER A 12 -1.50 13.59 -1.39
C SER A 12 -1.92 14.52 -2.52
N ARG A 13 -1.64 14.15 -3.77
CA ARG A 13 -1.98 14.90 -4.99
C ARG A 13 -2.89 14.08 -5.89
N ALA A 14 -3.47 14.74 -6.89
CA ALA A 14 -4.39 14.14 -7.87
C ALA A 14 -3.78 12.93 -8.61
N PRO A 15 -4.35 11.75 -8.44
CA PRO A 15 -5.48 11.48 -7.57
C PRO A 15 -5.05 11.33 -6.11
N ILE A 16 -5.81 11.97 -5.20
CA ILE A 16 -5.63 11.79 -3.75
C ILE A 16 -6.19 10.42 -3.36
N GLY A 17 -5.52 9.74 -2.39
CA GLY A 17 -6.11 8.60 -1.73
C GLY A 17 -5.67 7.24 -2.24
N TYR A 18 -4.64 7.13 -3.08
CA TYR A 18 -3.96 5.85 -3.24
C TYR A 18 -3.19 5.53 -1.97
N ILE A 19 -3.43 4.34 -1.44
CA ILE A 19 -2.86 3.88 -0.18
C ILE A 19 -2.15 2.56 -0.43
N ALA A 20 -0.90 2.46 0.03
CA ALA A 20 -0.11 1.24 -0.01
C ALA A 20 0.69 1.07 1.27
N ILE A 21 1.03 -0.18 1.58
CA ILE A 21 1.93 -0.52 2.69
C ILE A 21 3.29 -0.86 2.09
N ALA A 22 4.33 -0.14 2.49
CA ALA A 22 5.67 -0.41 2.01
C ALA A 22 6.18 -1.76 2.53
N SER A 23 6.59 -2.64 1.62
CA SER A 23 7.21 -3.93 1.96
C SER A 23 8.71 -3.81 2.23
N ASN A 24 9.33 -2.79 1.64
CA ASN A 24 10.76 -2.49 1.75
C ASN A 24 10.97 -1.00 2.03
N GLU A 25 12.22 -0.61 2.22
CA GLU A 25 12.59 0.80 2.24
C GLU A 25 12.24 1.45 0.90
N VAL A 26 11.53 2.58 0.96
CA VAL A 26 11.14 3.33 -0.22
C VAL A 26 11.44 4.81 -0.03
N THR A 27 11.81 5.47 -1.11
CA THR A 27 11.87 6.91 -1.20
C THR A 27 10.65 7.41 -1.96
N THR A 28 10.04 8.49 -1.48
CA THR A 28 8.86 9.09 -2.08
C THR A 28 9.13 10.53 -2.46
N ASN A 29 8.44 11.03 -3.46
CA ASN A 29 8.43 12.45 -3.80
C ASN A 29 7.37 13.21 -2.99
N GLN A 30 7.30 14.53 -3.17
CA GLN A 30 6.36 15.38 -2.44
C GLN A 30 4.87 15.06 -2.70
N GLY A 31 4.55 14.29 -3.73
CA GLY A 31 3.19 13.83 -4.03
C GLY A 31 2.67 12.74 -3.08
N PHE A 32 3.54 12.23 -2.21
CA PHE A 32 3.19 11.23 -1.20
C PHE A 32 3.39 11.77 0.21
N LYS A 33 2.58 11.28 1.13
CA LYS A 33 2.79 11.39 2.56
C LYS A 33 3.07 10.00 3.10
N SER A 34 4.24 9.83 3.72
CA SER A 34 4.61 8.59 4.39
C SER A 34 4.16 8.66 5.85
N VAL A 35 3.24 7.81 6.21
CA VAL A 35 2.73 7.70 7.58
C VAL A 35 3.42 6.52 8.24
N ILE A 36 4.14 6.80 9.32
CA ILE A 36 4.82 5.78 10.13
C ILE A 36 3.94 5.49 11.34
N PRO A 37 3.26 4.33 11.38
CA PRO A 37 2.42 3.99 12.51
C PRO A 37 3.25 3.80 13.78
N TYR A 38 2.77 4.32 14.90
CA TYR A 38 3.29 3.90 16.20
C TYR A 38 3.01 2.41 16.41
N SER A 39 3.93 1.71 17.07
CA SER A 39 3.81 0.26 17.30
C SER A 39 2.53 -0.12 18.04
N GLU A 40 2.10 0.73 18.97
CA GLU A 40 0.87 0.55 19.74
C GLU A 40 -0.41 0.79 18.93
N ILE A 41 -0.33 1.51 17.82
CA ILE A 41 -1.48 1.79 16.93
C ILE A 41 -1.60 0.72 15.83
N GLY A 42 -0.46 0.37 15.23
CA GLY A 42 -0.37 -0.68 14.23
C GLY A 42 -0.68 -0.20 12.79
N THR A 43 -0.03 -0.88 11.84
CA THR A 43 -0.11 -0.54 10.41
C THR A 43 -1.51 -0.77 9.85
N ALA A 44 -2.19 -1.84 10.25
CA ALA A 44 -3.52 -2.16 9.76
C ALA A 44 -4.54 -1.08 10.14
N PHE A 45 -4.52 -0.64 11.40
CA PHE A 45 -5.41 0.43 11.83
C PHE A 45 -5.19 1.72 11.02
N VAL A 46 -3.94 2.16 10.86
CA VAL A 46 -3.61 3.38 10.10
C VAL A 46 -4.04 3.26 8.64
N TYR A 47 -3.83 2.10 8.01
CA TYR A 47 -4.27 1.85 6.64
C TYR A 47 -5.78 2.01 6.48
N PHE A 48 -6.56 1.35 7.32
CA PHE A 48 -8.03 1.43 7.24
C PHE A 48 -8.58 2.77 7.71
N PHE A 49 -7.95 3.42 8.69
CA PHE A 49 -8.28 4.78 9.10
C PHE A 49 -8.16 5.75 7.92
N LEU A 50 -7.04 5.75 7.21
CA LEU A 50 -6.85 6.62 6.05
C LEU A 50 -7.86 6.31 4.93
N LYS A 51 -8.13 5.04 4.69
CA LYS A 51 -9.11 4.60 3.69
C LYS A 51 -10.52 5.06 4.04
N HIS A 52 -10.91 4.92 5.30
CA HIS A 52 -12.23 5.35 5.79
C HIS A 52 -12.36 6.88 5.80
N SER A 53 -11.29 7.58 6.15
CA SER A 53 -11.26 9.05 6.25
C SER A 53 -11.09 9.77 4.91
N LEU A 54 -11.01 9.04 3.81
CA LEU A 54 -10.76 9.63 2.49
C LEU A 54 -11.71 10.78 2.13
N PRO A 55 -13.03 10.70 2.35
CA PRO A 55 -13.94 11.83 2.06
C PRO A 55 -13.61 13.08 2.87
N VAL A 56 -13.19 12.92 4.13
CA VAL A 56 -12.78 14.04 4.99
C VAL A 56 -11.45 14.63 4.52
N ILE A 57 -10.51 13.77 4.14
CA ILE A 57 -9.21 14.16 3.61
C ILE A 57 -9.37 14.95 2.30
N GLU A 58 -10.21 14.48 1.39
CA GLU A 58 -10.49 15.16 0.12
C GLU A 58 -11.19 16.51 0.32
N SER A 59 -12.06 16.61 1.31
CA SER A 59 -12.71 17.88 1.65
C SER A 59 -11.76 18.90 2.27
N ALA A 60 -10.72 18.45 2.97
CA ALA A 60 -9.67 19.27 3.54
C ALA A 60 -8.55 19.64 2.54
N ALA A 61 -8.56 19.02 1.35
CA ALA A 61 -7.61 19.32 0.30
C ALA A 61 -7.93 20.66 -0.39
N SER A 62 -6.89 21.40 -0.75
CA SER A 62 -6.98 22.70 -1.42
C SER A 62 -6.43 22.63 -2.86
N GLY A 63 -6.82 23.56 -3.68
CA GLY A 63 -6.41 23.70 -5.07
C GLY A 63 -7.59 23.72 -6.03
N SER A 64 -7.54 24.63 -7.00
CA SER A 64 -8.63 24.80 -7.98
C SER A 64 -8.55 23.79 -9.13
N THR A 65 -7.37 23.52 -9.63
CA THR A 65 -7.15 22.62 -10.78
C THR A 65 -6.68 21.25 -10.33
N PHE A 66 -5.77 21.19 -9.37
CA PHE A 66 -5.25 19.97 -8.79
C PHE A 66 -5.34 20.05 -7.27
N LYS A 67 -6.21 19.25 -6.70
CA LYS A 67 -6.35 19.17 -5.25
C LYS A 67 -5.12 18.50 -4.64
N GLU A 68 -4.64 19.09 -3.55
CA GLU A 68 -3.58 18.52 -2.72
C GLU A 68 -3.90 18.71 -1.25
N ILE A 69 -3.67 17.69 -0.44
CA ILE A 69 -3.71 17.83 1.00
C ILE A 69 -2.32 18.13 1.54
N SER A 70 -2.19 19.22 2.29
CA SER A 70 -0.94 19.57 2.96
C SER A 70 -0.65 18.63 4.13
N GLY A 71 0.63 18.55 4.52
CA GLY A 71 1.01 17.75 5.70
C GLY A 71 0.36 18.25 6.99
N SER A 72 0.18 19.57 7.13
CA SER A 72 -0.50 20.16 8.28
C SER A 72 -2.00 19.84 8.31
N ALA A 73 -2.69 19.93 7.17
CA ALA A 73 -4.09 19.54 7.07
C ALA A 73 -4.27 18.04 7.37
N MET A 74 -3.40 17.19 6.85
CA MET A 74 -3.47 15.75 7.10
C MET A 74 -3.26 15.40 8.58
N LYS A 75 -2.36 16.11 9.30
CA LYS A 75 -2.15 15.93 10.74
C LYS A 75 -3.36 16.33 11.59
N ASN A 76 -4.23 17.18 11.08
CA ASN A 76 -5.43 17.66 11.76
C ASN A 76 -6.69 16.83 11.45
N ILE A 77 -6.59 15.75 10.66
CA ILE A 77 -7.72 14.84 10.45
C ILE A 77 -8.06 14.15 11.78
N PRO A 78 -9.30 14.31 12.26
CA PRO A 78 -9.69 13.73 13.54
C PRO A 78 -9.68 12.19 13.48
N ALA A 79 -9.10 11.57 14.49
CA ALA A 79 -9.04 10.12 14.63
C ALA A 79 -9.63 9.69 15.97
N ILE A 80 -10.50 8.70 15.95
CA ILE A 80 -10.97 8.00 17.14
C ILE A 80 -10.12 6.75 17.29
N ILE A 81 -9.30 6.71 18.34
CA ILE A 81 -8.47 5.55 18.64
C ILE A 81 -9.24 4.66 19.62
N PRO A 82 -9.49 3.39 19.26
CA PRO A 82 -10.13 2.44 20.17
C PRO A 82 -9.28 2.18 21.43
N ASP A 83 -9.88 1.56 22.43
CA ASP A 83 -9.11 1.05 23.56
C ASP A 83 -8.08 0.01 23.11
N ARG A 84 -7.05 -0.20 23.93
CA ARG A 84 -5.93 -1.06 23.61
C ARG A 84 -6.33 -2.47 23.22
N ASN A 85 -7.27 -3.06 23.95
CA ASN A 85 -7.67 -4.43 23.69
C ASN A 85 -8.36 -4.58 22.33
N THR A 86 -9.28 -3.67 22.00
CA THR A 86 -9.96 -3.63 20.69
C THR A 86 -8.95 -3.43 19.56
N LEU A 87 -8.00 -2.54 19.74
CA LEU A 87 -6.97 -2.25 18.74
C LEU A 87 -6.04 -3.45 18.50
N ASP A 88 -5.62 -4.11 19.57
CA ASP A 88 -4.78 -5.31 19.49
C ASP A 88 -5.52 -6.47 18.81
N GLN A 89 -6.80 -6.68 19.10
CA GLN A 89 -7.65 -7.67 18.43
C GLN A 89 -7.77 -7.37 16.93
N PHE A 90 -8.03 -6.12 16.56
CA PHE A 90 -8.14 -5.71 15.17
C PHE A 90 -6.84 -5.93 14.41
N ASN A 91 -5.72 -5.47 14.96
CA ASN A 91 -4.41 -5.65 14.32
C ASN A 91 -4.03 -7.15 14.20
N SER A 92 -4.33 -7.95 15.20
CA SER A 92 -4.11 -9.41 15.18
C SER A 92 -4.97 -10.11 14.13
N PHE A 93 -6.21 -9.67 13.93
CA PHE A 93 -7.09 -10.18 12.88
C PHE A 93 -6.56 -9.82 11.47
N CYS A 94 -6.09 -8.58 11.29
CA CYS A 94 -5.62 -8.12 9.98
C CYS A 94 -4.24 -8.66 9.60
N ALA A 95 -3.37 -8.95 10.56
CA ALA A 95 -1.99 -9.32 10.31
C ALA A 95 -1.82 -10.53 9.36
N PRO A 96 -2.50 -11.68 9.55
CA PRO A 96 -2.38 -12.82 8.64
C PRO A 96 -2.93 -12.52 7.24
N ILE A 97 -3.96 -11.68 7.13
CA ILE A 97 -4.55 -11.28 5.85
C ILE A 97 -3.54 -10.45 5.05
N PHE A 98 -2.91 -9.46 5.68
CA PHE A 98 -1.88 -8.65 5.02
C PHE A 98 -0.63 -9.46 4.67
N ALA A 99 -0.24 -10.41 5.54
CA ALA A 99 0.86 -11.32 5.23
C ALA A 99 0.57 -12.18 4.01
N GLN A 100 -0.63 -12.74 3.90
CA GLN A 100 -1.05 -13.52 2.74
C GLN A 100 -1.13 -12.67 1.48
N GLN A 101 -1.68 -11.46 1.56
CA GLN A 101 -1.72 -10.53 0.43
C GLN A 101 -0.31 -10.24 -0.08
N LYS A 102 0.63 -9.95 0.81
CA LYS A 102 2.03 -9.71 0.43
C LYS A 102 2.63 -10.89 -0.33
N ILE A 103 2.42 -12.12 0.17
CA ILE A 103 2.91 -13.35 -0.49
C ILE A 103 2.31 -13.48 -1.90
N LEU A 104 1.02 -13.24 -2.04
CA LEU A 104 0.34 -13.33 -3.35
C LEU A 104 0.83 -12.26 -4.33
N GLU A 105 1.08 -11.04 -3.86
CA GLU A 105 1.64 -9.97 -4.69
C GLU A 105 3.07 -10.30 -5.16
N GLU A 106 3.91 -10.85 -4.27
CA GLU A 106 5.26 -11.31 -4.61
C GLU A 106 5.23 -12.46 -5.63
N GLN A 107 4.30 -13.40 -5.48
CA GLN A 107 4.09 -14.49 -6.45
C GLN A 107 3.62 -13.95 -7.79
N ASN A 108 2.67 -13.02 -7.81
CA ASN A 108 2.20 -12.39 -9.05
C ASN A 108 3.34 -11.66 -9.77
N HIS A 109 4.19 -10.96 -9.03
CA HIS A 109 5.37 -10.30 -9.60
C HIS A 109 6.33 -11.32 -10.23
N SER A 110 6.63 -12.41 -9.53
CA SER A 110 7.49 -13.48 -10.04
C SER A 110 6.92 -14.17 -11.27
N LEU A 111 5.61 -14.43 -11.29
CA LEU A 111 4.91 -15.00 -12.45
C LEU A 111 4.91 -14.06 -13.66
N ALA A 112 4.74 -12.76 -13.43
CA ALA A 112 4.83 -11.75 -14.48
C ALA A 112 6.24 -11.71 -15.09
N MET A 113 7.29 -11.72 -14.27
CA MET A 113 8.67 -11.78 -14.73
C MET A 113 8.95 -13.05 -15.53
N LEU A 114 8.45 -14.20 -15.09
CA LEU A 114 8.59 -15.47 -15.81
C LEU A 114 7.88 -15.42 -17.16
N ARG A 115 6.64 -14.97 -17.21
CA ARG A 115 5.87 -14.75 -18.45
C ARG A 115 6.67 -13.87 -19.42
N ASP A 116 7.15 -12.72 -18.96
CA ASP A 116 7.84 -11.74 -19.80
C ASP A 116 9.20 -12.26 -20.29
N SER A 117 9.84 -13.19 -19.57
CA SER A 117 11.06 -13.86 -20.00
C SER A 117 10.83 -14.99 -21.01
N LEU A 118 9.68 -15.69 -20.90
CA LEU A 118 9.35 -16.82 -21.76
C LEU A 118 8.68 -16.42 -23.09
N LEU A 119 7.86 -15.38 -23.07
CA LEU A 119 7.08 -14.97 -24.23
C LEU A 119 7.94 -14.67 -25.47
N PRO A 120 9.03 -13.91 -25.40
CA PRO A 120 9.92 -13.72 -26.56
C PRO A 120 10.54 -15.02 -27.08
N LYS A 121 10.86 -15.96 -26.19
CA LYS A 121 11.47 -17.25 -26.55
C LYS A 121 10.46 -18.17 -27.25
N LEU A 122 9.21 -18.14 -26.84
CA LEU A 122 8.11 -18.84 -27.51
C LEU A 122 7.83 -18.24 -28.90
N MET A 123 7.78 -16.91 -28.98
CA MET A 123 7.53 -16.22 -30.25
C MET A 123 8.64 -16.37 -31.26
N SER A 124 9.89 -16.49 -30.83
CA SER A 124 11.07 -16.71 -31.70
C SER A 124 11.28 -18.17 -32.09
N GLY A 125 10.52 -19.10 -31.50
CA GLY A 125 10.72 -20.55 -31.69
C GLY A 125 11.94 -21.12 -30.94
N ALA A 126 12.57 -20.34 -30.05
CA ALA A 126 13.68 -20.80 -29.21
C ALA A 126 13.25 -21.87 -28.19
N ILE A 127 11.97 -21.90 -27.84
CA ILE A 127 11.33 -22.94 -27.04
C ILE A 127 10.27 -23.62 -27.92
N ASP A 128 10.44 -24.93 -28.14
CA ASP A 128 9.44 -25.75 -28.85
C ASP A 128 8.42 -26.29 -27.83
N ILE A 129 7.16 -25.92 -28.02
CA ILE A 129 6.04 -26.40 -27.18
C ILE A 129 5.46 -27.69 -27.66
N ALA A 130 5.82 -28.17 -28.85
CA ALA A 130 5.27 -29.44 -29.43
C ALA A 130 5.66 -30.68 -28.60
N SER A 131 6.69 -30.58 -27.78
CA SER A 131 7.16 -31.65 -26.87
C SER A 131 6.55 -31.60 -25.47
N ILE A 132 5.75 -30.58 -25.16
CA ILE A 132 5.11 -30.42 -23.83
C ILE A 132 3.83 -31.25 -23.82
N GLN A 133 3.84 -32.35 -23.11
CA GLN A 133 2.61 -33.09 -22.80
C GLN A 133 1.85 -32.34 -21.71
N LEU A 134 0.62 -31.92 -21.98
CA LEU A 134 -0.34 -31.35 -21.02
C LEU A 134 -1.07 -32.49 -20.30
#